data_100d389b77f486823638510204fb8739
#
_entry.id   100d389b77f486823638510204fb8739
#
_cell.length_a   1.000
_cell.length_b   1.000
_cell.length_c   1.000
_cell.angle_alpha   90.00
_cell.angle_beta   90.00
_cell.angle_gamma   90.00
#
_symmetry.space_group_name_H-M   'P 1'
#
loop_
_entity.id
_entity.type
_entity.pdbx_description
1 polymer ?
#
loop_
_entity_poly.entity_id
_entity_poly.type
_entity_poly.pdbx_seq_one_letter_code
_entity_poly.pdbx_strand_id
1 'polypeptide(L)'
;KVVITSAAQDITSVAAYIEETSHSVAKLKESASTVSNLVNSIRNVAEQTNLLALNASIEAARAGESGRGFAVVADEVRNLATSTAEVTGSIDKVITDISALSIQLSDEMSKGQEKMREGVLHIEEVVIPLSQLEADSAESLHSLDELSLLAQQQANEVQDIATHTTLIAEVTQSNAETSLRLSRLTDELFDSAGQTKEATSIFTLPTR
;
A
#
# COMPACT_ATOMS: atom_id res chain seq x y z
N LYS A 1 4.73 -7.65 4.38
CA LYS A 1 3.38 -8.29 4.52
C LYS A 1 2.68 -7.85 5.81
N VAL A 2 3.26 -8.07 6.99
CA VAL A 2 2.68 -7.68 8.30
C VAL A 2 2.25 -6.20 8.33
N VAL A 3 3.11 -5.27 7.88
CA VAL A 3 2.81 -3.82 7.87
C VAL A 3 1.61 -3.50 6.97
N ILE A 4 1.49 -4.14 5.82
CA ILE A 4 0.39 -3.89 4.87
C ILE A 4 -0.93 -4.45 5.40
N THR A 5 -0.90 -5.62 6.02
CA THR A 5 -2.08 -6.19 6.68
C THR A 5 -2.54 -5.29 7.85
N SER A 6 -1.59 -4.75 8.63
CA SER A 6 -1.90 -3.76 9.67
C SER A 6 -2.52 -2.50 9.09
N ALA A 7 -1.97 -1.95 8.00
CA ALA A 7 -2.52 -0.77 7.33
C ALA A 7 -3.95 -1.00 6.80
N ALA A 8 -4.24 -2.17 6.24
CA ALA A 8 -5.60 -2.54 5.84
C ALA A 8 -6.57 -2.56 7.02
N GLN A 9 -6.12 -3.07 8.16
CA GLN A 9 -6.91 -3.14 9.39
C GLN A 9 -7.15 -1.75 9.98
N ASP A 10 -6.15 -0.87 9.93
CA ASP A 10 -6.25 0.52 10.37
C ASP A 10 -7.27 1.29 9.51
N ILE A 11 -7.22 1.15 8.17
CA ILE A 11 -8.19 1.77 7.25
C ILE A 11 -9.61 1.26 7.54
N THR A 12 -9.79 -0.04 7.78
CA THR A 12 -11.10 -0.61 8.12
C THR A 12 -11.63 -0.05 9.44
N SER A 13 -10.75 0.13 10.43
CA SER A 13 -11.10 0.74 11.72
C SER A 13 -11.51 2.20 11.57
N VAL A 14 -10.80 2.98 10.74
CA VAL A 14 -11.14 4.36 10.42
C VAL A 14 -12.47 4.44 9.68
N ALA A 15 -12.75 3.53 8.75
CA ALA A 15 -14.03 3.47 8.03
C ALA A 15 -15.21 3.25 9.01
N ALA A 16 -15.06 2.34 9.98
CA ALA A 16 -16.06 2.12 11.02
C ALA A 16 -16.27 3.37 11.90
N TYR A 17 -15.19 4.05 12.25
CA TYR A 17 -15.27 5.31 13.03
C TYR A 17 -15.98 6.43 12.26
N ILE A 18 -15.74 6.54 10.95
CA ILE A 18 -16.46 7.50 10.08
C ILE A 18 -17.96 7.17 10.05
N GLU A 19 -18.34 5.91 9.98
CA GLU A 19 -19.75 5.48 10.00
C GLU A 19 -20.44 5.83 11.31
N GLU A 20 -19.81 5.57 12.45
CA GLU A 20 -20.33 5.96 13.77
C GLU A 20 -20.48 7.48 13.90
N THR A 21 -19.49 8.24 13.41
CA THR A 21 -19.51 9.70 13.40
C THR A 21 -20.65 10.21 12.51
N SER A 22 -20.84 9.62 11.34
CA SER A 22 -21.95 9.95 10.43
C SER A 22 -23.32 9.75 11.10
N HIS A 23 -23.47 8.67 11.86
CA HIS A 23 -24.69 8.44 12.63
C HIS A 23 -24.91 9.50 13.73
N SER A 24 -23.84 9.93 14.39
CA SER A 24 -23.88 10.98 15.40
C SER A 24 -24.27 12.34 14.81
N VAL A 25 -23.76 12.65 13.60
CA VAL A 25 -24.12 13.86 12.84
C VAL A 25 -25.60 13.84 12.42
N ALA A 26 -26.11 12.67 12.01
CA ALA A 26 -27.53 12.52 11.67
C ALA A 26 -28.44 12.80 12.90
N LYS A 27 -28.06 12.29 14.06
CA LYS A 27 -28.76 12.59 15.34
C LYS A 27 -28.70 14.07 15.71
N LEU A 28 -27.55 14.72 15.48
CA LEU A 28 -27.39 16.15 15.72
C LEU A 28 -28.35 16.97 14.85
N LYS A 29 -28.49 16.65 13.57
CA LYS A 29 -29.43 17.26 12.63
C LYS A 29 -30.88 17.09 13.08
N GLU A 30 -31.27 15.91 13.54
CA GLU A 30 -32.60 15.62 14.06
C GLU A 30 -32.89 16.44 15.32
N SER A 31 -31.92 16.51 16.24
CA SER A 31 -32.02 17.33 17.45
C SER A 31 -32.15 18.80 17.14
N ALA A 32 -31.37 19.32 16.19
CA ALA A 32 -31.47 20.71 15.71
C ALA A 32 -32.87 21.02 15.14
N SER A 33 -33.42 20.09 14.33
CA SER A 33 -34.79 20.24 13.82
C SER A 33 -35.84 20.27 14.94
N THR A 34 -35.68 19.42 15.95
CA THR A 34 -36.59 19.42 17.12
C THR A 34 -36.52 20.73 17.90
N VAL A 35 -35.31 21.26 18.13
CA VAL A 35 -35.13 22.55 18.82
C VAL A 35 -35.69 23.69 17.99
N SER A 36 -35.55 23.67 16.65
CA SER A 36 -36.18 24.70 15.77
C SER A 36 -37.70 24.72 15.94
N ASN A 37 -38.35 23.57 16.00
CA ASN A 37 -39.81 23.48 16.23
C ASN A 37 -40.23 24.05 17.59
N LEU A 38 -39.42 23.77 18.64
CA LEU A 38 -39.67 24.32 19.98
C LEU A 38 -39.52 25.84 19.99
N VAL A 39 -38.46 26.37 19.37
CA VAL A 39 -38.19 27.82 19.26
C VAL A 39 -39.34 28.53 18.52
N ASN A 40 -39.84 27.95 17.44
CA ASN A 40 -41.00 28.48 16.72
C ASN A 40 -42.26 28.49 17.59
N SER A 41 -42.45 27.44 18.43
CA SER A 41 -43.57 27.41 19.36
C SER A 41 -43.46 28.52 20.44
N ILE A 42 -42.24 28.74 20.97
CA ILE A 42 -42.00 29.83 21.94
C ILE A 42 -42.21 31.20 21.28
N ARG A 43 -41.78 31.40 20.04
CA ARG A 43 -42.01 32.63 19.27
C ARG A 43 -43.51 32.91 19.14
N ASN A 44 -44.30 31.90 18.77
CA ASN A 44 -45.75 32.01 18.64
C ASN A 44 -46.41 32.40 19.99
N VAL A 45 -45.96 31.81 21.11
CA VAL A 45 -46.45 32.18 22.46
C VAL A 45 -46.07 33.62 22.82
N ALA A 46 -44.84 34.04 22.48
CA ALA A 46 -44.40 35.42 22.69
C ALA A 46 -45.25 36.42 21.87
N GLU A 47 -45.53 36.12 20.60
CA GLU A 47 -46.40 36.95 19.76
C GLU A 47 -47.84 37.02 20.31
N GLN A 48 -48.42 35.91 20.76
CA GLN A 48 -49.74 35.91 21.42
C GLN A 48 -49.73 36.70 22.71
N THR A 49 -48.65 36.55 23.51
CA THR A 49 -48.50 37.31 24.77
C THR A 49 -48.40 38.85 24.50
N ASN A 50 -47.64 39.22 23.46
CA ASN A 50 -47.53 40.60 23.01
C ASN A 50 -48.90 41.19 22.60
N LEU A 51 -49.74 40.43 21.88
CA LEU A 51 -51.07 40.81 21.48
C LEU A 51 -52.04 40.94 22.72
N LEU A 52 -51.96 40.02 23.67
CA LEU A 52 -52.72 40.05 24.92
C LEU A 52 -52.32 41.25 25.76
N ALA A 53 -51.05 41.57 25.90
CA ALA A 53 -50.51 42.69 26.58
C ALA A 53 -50.97 44.04 25.95
N LEU A 54 -50.92 44.07 24.61
CA LEU A 54 -51.44 45.25 23.86
C LEU A 54 -52.94 45.49 24.15
N ASN A 55 -53.75 44.43 24.11
CA ASN A 55 -55.19 44.56 24.42
C ASN A 55 -55.42 44.99 25.87
N ALA A 56 -54.64 44.49 26.82
CA ALA A 56 -54.66 44.86 28.21
C ALA A 56 -54.28 46.37 28.41
N SER A 57 -53.22 46.83 27.72
CA SER A 57 -52.82 48.25 27.75
C SER A 57 -53.93 49.17 27.21
N ILE A 58 -54.59 48.73 26.13
CA ILE A 58 -55.72 49.49 25.56
C ILE A 58 -56.87 49.58 26.55
N GLU A 59 -57.27 48.48 27.21
CA GLU A 59 -58.37 48.46 28.15
C GLU A 59 -58.04 49.21 29.46
N ALA A 60 -56.78 49.16 29.91
CA ALA A 60 -56.27 49.95 31.02
C ALA A 60 -56.32 51.46 30.74
N ALA A 61 -55.95 51.85 29.52
CA ALA A 61 -56.10 53.27 29.10
C ALA A 61 -57.58 53.73 29.07
N ARG A 62 -58.49 52.86 28.71
CA ARG A 62 -59.94 53.11 28.66
C ARG A 62 -60.55 53.28 30.05
N ALA A 63 -59.96 52.62 31.07
CA ALA A 63 -60.39 52.76 32.48
C ALA A 63 -59.91 54.08 33.16
N GLY A 64 -59.12 54.92 32.48
CA GLY A 64 -58.60 56.17 32.97
C GLY A 64 -57.76 56.09 34.24
N GLU A 65 -57.90 56.93 35.21
CA GLU A 65 -57.10 56.90 36.44
C GLU A 65 -57.13 55.56 37.20
N SER A 66 -58.24 54.83 37.16
CA SER A 66 -58.39 53.52 37.79
C SER A 66 -57.59 52.42 37.12
N GLY A 67 -57.20 52.60 35.85
CA GLY A 67 -56.46 51.66 35.07
C GLY A 67 -54.90 51.82 35.09
N ARG A 68 -54.38 52.87 35.71
CA ARG A 68 -52.97 53.28 35.65
C ARG A 68 -52.00 52.21 36.09
N GLY A 69 -52.30 51.44 37.17
CA GLY A 69 -51.48 50.34 37.64
C GLY A 69 -51.48 49.15 36.67
N PHE A 70 -52.63 48.86 36.05
CA PHE A 70 -52.78 47.83 35.05
C PHE A 70 -52.05 48.19 33.74
N ALA A 71 -52.01 49.42 33.32
CA ALA A 71 -51.26 49.83 32.12
C ALA A 71 -49.76 49.60 32.25
N VAL A 72 -49.14 49.87 33.42
CA VAL A 72 -47.71 49.62 33.66
C VAL A 72 -47.39 48.11 33.58
N VAL A 73 -48.25 47.26 34.17
CA VAL A 73 -48.07 45.81 34.10
C VAL A 73 -48.18 45.27 32.65
N ALA A 74 -49.21 45.83 31.95
CA ALA A 74 -49.39 45.40 30.52
C ALA A 74 -48.23 45.85 29.65
N ASP A 75 -47.65 47.02 29.81
CA ASP A 75 -46.49 47.50 29.09
C ASP A 75 -45.24 46.66 29.43
N GLU A 76 -45.05 46.26 30.72
CA GLU A 76 -43.95 45.39 31.12
C GLU A 76 -44.08 43.99 30.51
N VAL A 77 -45.27 43.36 30.49
CA VAL A 77 -45.56 42.11 29.80
C VAL A 77 -45.29 42.20 28.30
N ARG A 78 -45.64 43.29 27.68
CA ARG A 78 -45.40 43.58 26.27
C ARG A 78 -43.90 43.65 25.98
N ASN A 79 -43.12 44.34 26.80
CA ASN A 79 -41.65 44.41 26.66
C ASN A 79 -41.01 43.05 26.81
N LEU A 80 -41.44 42.22 27.78
CA LEU A 80 -40.97 40.87 27.99
C LEU A 80 -41.27 39.96 26.78
N ALA A 81 -42.49 40.07 26.22
CA ALA A 81 -42.88 39.34 25.03
C ALA A 81 -41.99 39.69 23.81
N THR A 82 -41.74 41.00 23.61
CA THR A 82 -40.85 41.48 22.56
C THR A 82 -39.42 40.96 22.73
N SER A 83 -38.86 41.06 23.93
CA SER A 83 -37.53 40.52 24.25
C SER A 83 -37.45 39.00 24.03
N THR A 84 -38.50 38.26 24.38
CA THR A 84 -38.60 36.82 24.13
C THR A 84 -38.57 36.50 22.63
N ALA A 85 -39.29 37.27 21.83
CA ALA A 85 -39.29 37.11 20.36
C ALA A 85 -37.89 37.39 19.75
N GLU A 86 -37.17 38.39 20.24
CA GLU A 86 -35.80 38.71 19.81
C GLU A 86 -34.81 37.57 20.15
N VAL A 87 -34.87 37.05 21.38
CA VAL A 87 -34.02 35.93 21.82
C VAL A 87 -34.31 34.68 21.01
N THR A 88 -35.59 34.35 20.79
CA THR A 88 -35.96 33.21 19.93
C THR A 88 -35.46 33.37 18.50
N GLY A 89 -35.47 34.58 17.94
CA GLY A 89 -34.89 34.90 16.64
C GLY A 89 -33.38 34.67 16.59
N SER A 90 -32.67 34.96 17.66
CA SER A 90 -31.23 34.68 17.78
C SER A 90 -30.93 33.21 17.88
N ILE A 91 -31.71 32.44 18.65
CA ILE A 91 -31.59 31.00 18.76
C ILE A 91 -31.86 30.32 17.40
N ASP A 92 -32.86 30.78 16.66
CA ASP A 92 -33.22 30.22 15.34
C ASP A 92 -32.07 30.34 14.32
N LYS A 93 -31.32 31.45 14.36
CA LYS A 93 -30.09 31.60 13.55
C LYS A 93 -29.03 30.54 13.92
N VAL A 94 -28.77 30.35 15.21
CA VAL A 94 -27.80 29.37 15.67
C VAL A 94 -28.20 27.94 15.23
N ILE A 95 -29.48 27.61 15.33
CA ILE A 95 -29.99 26.29 14.89
C ILE A 95 -29.87 26.13 13.37
N THR A 96 -30.10 27.17 12.60
CA THR A 96 -29.91 27.18 11.16
C THR A 96 -28.44 26.89 10.80
N ASP A 97 -27.49 27.54 11.49
CA ASP A 97 -26.06 27.34 11.30
C ASP A 97 -25.63 25.90 11.66
N ILE A 98 -26.13 25.36 12.79
CA ILE A 98 -25.90 23.98 13.19
C ILE A 98 -26.43 23.00 12.13
N SER A 99 -27.61 23.27 11.57
CA SER A 99 -28.18 22.42 10.52
C SER A 99 -27.34 22.44 9.24
N ALA A 100 -26.88 23.62 8.82
CA ALA A 100 -26.00 23.77 7.66
C ALA A 100 -24.67 23.05 7.85
N LEU A 101 -24.02 23.20 9.01
CA LEU A 101 -22.77 22.49 9.36
C LEU A 101 -22.97 21.00 9.42
N SER A 102 -24.11 20.51 9.92
CA SER A 102 -24.41 19.06 9.96
C SER A 102 -24.54 18.47 8.57
N ILE A 103 -25.13 19.20 7.62
CA ILE A 103 -25.22 18.78 6.22
C ILE A 103 -23.83 18.70 5.58
N GLN A 104 -23.02 19.75 5.76
CA GLN A 104 -21.65 19.78 5.24
C GLN A 104 -20.81 18.61 5.81
N LEU A 105 -20.89 18.39 7.12
CA LEU A 105 -20.15 17.31 7.78
C LEU A 105 -20.58 15.92 7.28
N SER A 106 -21.88 15.73 7.01
CA SER A 106 -22.42 14.51 6.42
C SER A 106 -21.84 14.25 5.03
N ASP A 107 -21.69 15.28 4.20
CA ASP A 107 -21.07 15.18 2.87
C ASP A 107 -19.57 14.84 2.97
N GLU A 108 -18.84 15.48 3.89
CA GLU A 108 -17.43 15.20 4.15
C GLU A 108 -17.21 13.76 4.65
N MET A 109 -18.09 13.24 5.52
CA MET A 109 -18.06 11.85 5.97
C MET A 109 -18.28 10.87 4.83
N SER A 110 -19.24 11.15 3.94
CA SER A 110 -19.49 10.33 2.75
C SER A 110 -18.26 10.26 1.82
N LYS A 111 -17.60 11.39 1.57
CA LYS A 111 -16.34 11.46 0.81
C LYS A 111 -15.21 10.73 1.53
N GLY A 112 -15.17 10.79 2.85
CA GLY A 112 -14.22 10.05 3.67
C GLY A 112 -14.37 8.54 3.54
N GLN A 113 -15.61 8.03 3.58
CA GLN A 113 -15.92 6.62 3.37
C GLN A 113 -15.47 6.13 2.00
N GLU A 114 -15.72 6.88 0.93
CA GLU A 114 -15.30 6.50 -0.41
C GLU A 114 -13.78 6.42 -0.52
N LYS A 115 -13.06 7.41 0.04
CA LYS A 115 -11.59 7.37 0.09
C LYS A 115 -11.04 6.20 0.88
N MET A 116 -11.69 5.80 1.97
CA MET A 116 -11.27 4.60 2.73
C MET A 116 -11.48 3.34 1.91
N ARG A 117 -12.59 3.23 1.16
CA ARG A 117 -12.86 2.12 0.26
C ARG A 117 -11.81 2.02 -0.86
N GLU A 118 -11.47 3.13 -1.49
CA GLU A 118 -10.37 3.19 -2.47
C GLU A 118 -9.04 2.77 -1.86
N GLY A 119 -8.75 3.22 -0.64
CA GLY A 119 -7.54 2.84 0.09
C GLY A 119 -7.40 1.35 0.33
N VAL A 120 -8.50 0.65 0.67
CA VAL A 120 -8.51 -0.82 0.82
C VAL A 120 -8.19 -1.50 -0.51
N LEU A 121 -8.80 -1.06 -1.62
CA LEU A 121 -8.53 -1.60 -2.96
C LEU A 121 -7.07 -1.44 -3.36
N HIS A 122 -6.47 -0.27 -3.12
CA HIS A 122 -5.05 -0.06 -3.40
C HIS A 122 -4.14 -0.95 -2.56
N ILE A 123 -4.52 -1.26 -1.32
CA ILE A 123 -3.76 -2.22 -0.50
C ILE A 123 -3.84 -3.62 -1.10
N GLU A 124 -5.01 -4.07 -1.54
CA GLU A 124 -5.18 -5.38 -2.19
C GLU A 124 -4.34 -5.48 -3.46
N GLU A 125 -4.29 -4.42 -4.29
CA GLU A 125 -3.44 -4.35 -5.49
C GLU A 125 -1.94 -4.49 -5.18
N VAL A 126 -1.48 -4.06 -4.01
CA VAL A 126 -0.07 -4.17 -3.59
C VAL A 126 0.24 -5.53 -2.96
N VAL A 127 -0.71 -6.13 -2.26
CA VAL A 127 -0.51 -7.44 -1.58
C VAL A 127 -0.21 -8.57 -2.57
N ILE A 128 -0.89 -8.58 -3.72
CA ILE A 128 -0.72 -9.62 -4.75
C ILE A 128 0.71 -9.63 -5.32
N PRO A 129 1.26 -8.51 -5.84
CA PRO A 129 2.64 -8.48 -6.34
C PRO A 129 3.68 -8.79 -5.27
N LEU A 130 3.45 -8.40 -4.02
CA LEU A 130 4.38 -8.73 -2.93
C LEU A 130 4.41 -10.22 -2.60
N SER A 131 3.26 -10.90 -2.71
CA SER A 131 3.24 -12.35 -2.56
C SER A 131 3.97 -13.07 -3.70
N GLN A 132 3.86 -12.54 -4.92
CA GLN A 132 4.61 -13.05 -6.07
C GLN A 132 6.11 -12.83 -5.89
N LEU A 133 6.52 -11.63 -5.48
CA LEU A 133 7.93 -11.30 -5.22
C LEU A 133 8.56 -12.18 -4.13
N GLU A 134 7.78 -12.56 -3.11
CA GLU A 134 8.22 -13.52 -2.07
C GLU A 134 8.46 -14.91 -2.67
N ALA A 135 7.57 -15.39 -3.55
CA ALA A 135 7.72 -16.66 -4.26
C ALA A 135 8.94 -16.65 -5.22
N ASP A 136 9.07 -15.59 -6.04
CA ASP A 136 10.17 -15.43 -6.99
C ASP A 136 11.53 -15.33 -6.27
N SER A 137 11.55 -14.72 -5.07
CA SER A 137 12.76 -14.66 -4.24
C SER A 137 13.16 -16.03 -3.71
N ALA A 138 12.19 -16.85 -3.31
CA ALA A 138 12.45 -18.22 -2.86
C ALA A 138 12.96 -19.10 -3.99
N GLU A 139 12.41 -18.97 -5.20
CA GLU A 139 12.88 -19.66 -6.41
C GLU A 139 14.30 -19.22 -6.80
N SER A 140 14.59 -17.90 -6.68
CA SER A 140 15.94 -17.37 -6.93
C SER A 140 16.97 -17.94 -5.96
N LEU A 141 16.64 -18.07 -4.68
CA LEU A 141 17.52 -18.69 -3.69
C LEU A 141 17.79 -20.16 -4.02
N HIS A 142 16.77 -20.91 -4.45
CA HIS A 142 16.95 -22.30 -4.87
C HIS A 142 17.88 -22.43 -6.09
N SER A 143 17.70 -21.55 -7.09
CA SER A 143 18.58 -21.50 -8.27
C SER A 143 20.02 -21.13 -7.92
N LEU A 144 20.25 -20.28 -6.92
CA LEU A 144 21.60 -19.97 -6.42
C LEU A 144 22.26 -21.17 -5.74
N ASP A 145 21.52 -21.98 -5.01
CA ASP A 145 22.02 -23.22 -4.41
C ASP A 145 22.42 -24.23 -5.48
N GLU A 146 21.61 -24.41 -6.55
CA GLU A 146 21.93 -25.25 -7.68
C GLU A 146 23.18 -24.75 -8.42
N LEU A 147 23.30 -23.45 -8.67
CA LEU A 147 24.49 -22.83 -9.27
C LEU A 147 25.75 -23.06 -8.44
N SER A 148 25.65 -23.00 -7.12
CA SER A 148 26.75 -23.29 -6.21
C SER A 148 27.24 -24.74 -6.33
N LEU A 149 26.30 -25.68 -6.44
CA LEU A 149 26.62 -27.11 -6.64
C LEU A 149 27.33 -27.36 -7.99
N LEU A 150 26.78 -26.76 -9.07
CA LEU A 150 27.38 -26.85 -10.41
C LEU A 150 28.78 -26.24 -10.46
N ALA A 151 29.00 -25.09 -9.81
CA ALA A 151 30.31 -24.46 -9.71
C ALA A 151 31.34 -25.38 -9.00
N GLN A 152 30.90 -26.08 -7.95
CA GLN A 152 31.76 -27.06 -7.26
C GLN A 152 32.10 -28.26 -8.16
N GLN A 153 31.13 -28.79 -8.91
CA GLN A 153 31.38 -29.87 -9.89
C GLN A 153 32.36 -29.41 -10.97
N GLN A 154 32.17 -28.21 -11.53
CA GLN A 154 33.05 -27.64 -12.53
C GLN A 154 34.50 -27.46 -12.01
N ALA A 155 34.65 -27.03 -10.75
CA ALA A 155 35.97 -26.92 -10.13
C ALA A 155 36.68 -28.29 -10.06
N ASN A 156 35.95 -29.34 -9.73
CA ASN A 156 36.51 -30.73 -9.73
C ASN A 156 36.88 -31.19 -11.14
N GLU A 157 36.03 -30.96 -12.15
CA GLU A 157 36.32 -31.29 -13.55
C GLU A 157 37.57 -30.55 -14.08
N VAL A 158 37.73 -29.27 -13.72
CA VAL A 158 38.94 -28.52 -14.09
C VAL A 158 40.19 -29.13 -13.44
N GLN A 159 40.11 -29.63 -12.22
CA GLN A 159 41.21 -30.31 -11.56
C GLN A 159 41.58 -31.64 -12.28
N ASP A 160 40.56 -32.40 -12.70
CA ASP A 160 40.76 -33.63 -13.48
C ASP A 160 41.41 -33.34 -14.85
N ILE A 161 40.94 -32.30 -15.55
CA ILE A 161 41.55 -31.85 -16.82
C ILE A 161 43.02 -31.45 -16.61
N ALA A 162 43.37 -30.76 -15.55
CA ALA A 162 44.73 -30.40 -15.23
C ALA A 162 45.59 -31.65 -15.03
N THR A 163 45.08 -32.68 -14.37
CA THR A 163 45.75 -33.96 -14.15
C THR A 163 45.95 -34.70 -15.48
N HIS A 164 44.92 -34.79 -16.33
CA HIS A 164 45.01 -35.37 -17.65
C HIS A 164 45.98 -34.65 -18.57
N THR A 165 46.02 -33.31 -18.51
CA THR A 165 46.96 -32.51 -19.29
C THR A 165 48.42 -32.82 -18.92
N THR A 166 48.70 -32.99 -17.63
CA THR A 166 50.03 -33.43 -17.16
C THR A 166 50.40 -34.80 -17.69
N LEU A 167 49.48 -35.77 -17.64
CA LEU A 167 49.69 -37.12 -18.17
C LEU A 167 49.94 -37.11 -19.70
N ILE A 168 49.20 -36.30 -20.45
CA ILE A 168 49.41 -36.09 -21.90
C ILE A 168 50.82 -35.53 -22.17
N ALA A 169 51.29 -34.58 -21.36
CA ALA A 169 52.65 -34.06 -21.51
C ALA A 169 53.72 -35.13 -21.27
N GLU A 170 53.56 -35.99 -20.25
CA GLU A 170 54.45 -37.09 -19.98
C GLU A 170 54.46 -38.12 -21.12
N VAL A 171 53.30 -38.54 -21.65
CA VAL A 171 53.15 -39.45 -22.79
C VAL A 171 53.79 -38.84 -24.04
N THR A 172 53.60 -37.53 -24.27
CA THR A 172 54.21 -36.84 -25.42
C THR A 172 55.74 -36.86 -25.35
N GLN A 173 56.30 -36.63 -24.17
CA GLN A 173 57.74 -36.72 -23.94
C GLN A 173 58.30 -38.15 -24.20
N SER A 174 57.61 -39.15 -23.69
CA SER A 174 57.97 -40.58 -23.93
C SER A 174 57.88 -40.93 -25.39
N ASN A 175 56.88 -40.44 -26.12
CA ASN A 175 56.77 -40.65 -27.56
C ASN A 175 57.93 -39.99 -28.33
N ALA A 176 58.34 -38.78 -27.94
CA ALA A 176 59.50 -38.11 -28.54
C ALA A 176 60.81 -38.91 -28.36
N GLU A 177 61.03 -39.44 -27.13
CA GLU A 177 62.19 -40.30 -26.84
C GLU A 177 62.15 -41.59 -27.63
N THR A 178 61.00 -42.23 -27.74
CA THR A 178 60.77 -43.41 -28.52
C THR A 178 61.07 -43.21 -30.04
N SER A 179 60.60 -42.07 -30.57
CA SER A 179 60.84 -41.64 -31.95
C SER A 179 62.36 -41.46 -32.25
N LEU A 180 63.06 -40.79 -31.31
CA LEU A 180 64.52 -40.65 -31.45
C LEU A 180 65.23 -41.99 -31.41
N ARG A 181 64.81 -42.93 -30.56
CA ARG A 181 65.34 -44.27 -30.49
C ARG A 181 65.06 -45.07 -31.77
N LEU A 182 63.85 -44.94 -32.31
CA LEU A 182 63.47 -45.58 -33.58
C LEU A 182 64.33 -45.08 -34.74
N SER A 183 64.59 -43.74 -34.81
CA SER A 183 65.46 -43.14 -35.82
C SER A 183 66.87 -43.74 -35.77
N ARG A 184 67.49 -43.88 -34.56
CA ARG A 184 68.81 -44.50 -34.40
C ARG A 184 68.83 -45.95 -34.85
N LEU A 185 67.81 -46.75 -34.45
CA LEU A 185 67.69 -48.14 -34.90
C LEU A 185 67.54 -48.26 -36.42
N THR A 186 66.85 -47.33 -37.05
CA THR A 186 66.73 -47.29 -38.51
C THR A 186 68.06 -46.97 -39.16
N ASP A 187 68.87 -46.07 -38.63
CA ASP A 187 70.20 -45.74 -39.10
C ASP A 187 71.14 -46.95 -38.97
N GLU A 188 71.10 -47.65 -37.78
CA GLU A 188 71.90 -48.93 -37.57
C GLU A 188 71.48 -50.01 -38.52
N LEU A 189 70.16 -50.15 -38.84
CA LEU A 189 69.67 -51.12 -39.82
C LEU A 189 70.18 -50.80 -41.25
N PHE A 190 70.20 -49.51 -41.62
CA PHE A 190 70.73 -49.06 -42.91
C PHE A 190 72.21 -49.38 -43.02
N ASP A 191 73.00 -49.10 -41.97
CA ASP A 191 74.43 -49.44 -41.94
C ASP A 191 74.66 -50.94 -42.00
N SER A 192 73.91 -51.75 -41.27
CA SER A 192 74.00 -53.22 -41.28
C SER A 192 73.58 -53.77 -42.63
N ALA A 193 72.55 -53.24 -43.28
CA ALA A 193 72.14 -53.63 -44.63
C ALA A 193 73.26 -53.30 -45.68
N GLY A 194 73.89 -52.11 -45.49
CA GLY A 194 75.04 -51.69 -46.30
C GLY A 194 76.25 -52.70 -46.22
N GLN A 195 76.61 -53.04 -44.98
CA GLN A 195 77.66 -53.99 -44.70
C GLN A 195 77.33 -55.39 -45.28
N THR A 196 76.10 -55.86 -45.13
CA THR A 196 75.65 -57.12 -45.70
C THR A 196 75.70 -57.11 -47.22
N LYS A 197 75.32 -56.02 -47.85
CA LYS A 197 75.41 -55.83 -49.32
C LYS A 197 76.85 -55.81 -49.78
N GLU A 198 77.73 -55.18 -49.05
CA GLU A 198 79.18 -55.21 -49.38
C GLU A 198 79.79 -56.60 -49.23
N ALA A 199 79.49 -57.30 -48.13
CA ALA A 199 79.92 -58.67 -47.91
C ALA A 199 79.41 -59.64 -48.98
N THR A 200 78.18 -59.48 -49.45
CA THR A 200 77.60 -60.33 -50.51
C THR A 200 78.13 -59.99 -51.92
N SER A 201 78.59 -58.77 -52.14
CA SER A 201 79.19 -58.35 -53.41
C SER A 201 80.50 -59.05 -53.72
N ILE A 202 81.18 -59.58 -52.70
CA ILE A 202 82.42 -60.37 -52.86
C ILE A 202 82.12 -61.77 -53.46
N PHE A 203 80.90 -62.22 -53.31
CA PHE A 203 80.49 -63.53 -53.91
C PHE A 203 79.81 -63.29 -55.28
N THR A 204 80.54 -62.80 -56.24
CA THR A 204 80.09 -62.79 -57.64
C THR A 204 80.08 -64.22 -58.18
N LEU A 205 78.89 -64.77 -58.39
CA LEU A 205 78.72 -66.00 -59.12
C LEU A 205 79.11 -65.76 -60.58
N PRO A 206 79.89 -66.66 -61.18
CA PRO A 206 80.17 -66.52 -62.56
C PRO A 206 78.93 -66.73 -63.41
N THR A 207 78.56 -65.69 -64.13
CA THR A 207 77.49 -65.79 -65.12
C THR A 207 77.90 -66.79 -66.22
N ARG A 208 77.08 -67.81 -66.39
CA ARG A 208 77.07 -68.72 -67.49
C ARG A 208 76.52 -68.10 -68.77
#